data_b4c9620829cdfba12cd57b0a8c4ee50a
#
_entry.id   b4c9620829cdfba12cd57b0a8c4ee50a
#
_cell.length_a   1.000
_cell.length_b   1.000
_cell.length_c   1.000
_cell.angle_alpha   90.00
_cell.angle_beta   90.00
_cell.angle_gamma   90.00
#
_symmetry.space_group_name_H-M   'P 1'
#
loop_
_entity.id
_entity.type
_entity.pdbx_description
1 polymer ?
#
loop_
_entity_poly.entity_id
_entity_poly.type
_entity_poly.pdbx_seq_one_letter_code
_entity_poly.pdbx_strand_id
1 'polypeptide(L)'
;EAKINDFMSTIRNKSKMEEVGLDFNLSLLLYGYPGCGKTSAAKYIASQVGLPLVVARLDTLISSLLGSTAKNIHKIFDFAQKQPCVLFLDEFDAIAKARDDQHEMGELKRVVNSLLQNMDEYCRSGILIAATNHHELLDHAIWRRFQTVIEMPKPGIQEIHRAMEHWPEFIDTTQIRPTQWEKIEKCFEDLSYSDIKNIINKNKEARR
;
A
#
# COMPACT_ATOMS: atom_id res chain seq x y z
N GLU A 1 8.40 6.60 -8.86
CA GLU A 1 9.65 6.73 -8.05
C GLU A 1 9.77 8.12 -7.42
N ALA A 2 9.69 9.23 -8.18
CA ALA A 2 9.88 10.58 -7.66
C ALA A 2 9.03 10.86 -6.40
N LYS A 3 7.72 10.67 -6.46
CA LYS A 3 6.81 10.91 -5.32
C LYS A 3 7.13 10.06 -4.07
N ILE A 4 7.63 8.83 -4.25
CA ILE A 4 8.07 7.99 -3.10
C ILE A 4 9.33 8.58 -2.48
N ASN A 5 10.27 9.05 -3.30
CA ASN A 5 11.48 9.72 -2.83
C ASN A 5 11.17 11.03 -2.11
N ASP A 6 10.21 11.81 -2.61
CA ASP A 6 9.73 13.04 -1.97
C ASP A 6 9.11 12.74 -0.60
N PHE A 7 8.27 11.70 -0.51
CA PHE A 7 7.68 11.27 0.76
C PHE A 7 8.77 10.82 1.75
N MET A 8 9.75 10.02 1.31
CA MET A 8 10.88 9.62 2.17
C MET A 8 11.74 10.82 2.60
N SER A 9 11.93 11.80 1.72
CA SER A 9 12.62 13.05 2.05
C SER A 9 11.87 13.84 3.14
N THR A 10 10.53 13.90 3.06
CA THR A 10 9.70 14.52 4.09
C THR A 10 9.86 13.82 5.43
N ILE A 11 9.86 12.48 5.45
CA ILE A 11 10.10 11.71 6.68
C ILE A 11 11.46 12.05 7.31
N ARG A 12 12.52 12.08 6.50
CA ARG A 12 13.88 12.37 6.98
C ARG A 12 14.06 13.80 7.51
N ASN A 13 13.29 14.74 6.98
CA ASN A 13 13.37 16.15 7.37
C ASN A 13 12.32 16.57 8.40
N LYS A 14 11.49 15.64 8.91
CA LYS A 14 10.39 15.92 9.83
C LYS A 14 10.86 16.79 11.01
N SER A 15 11.89 16.37 11.73
CA SER A 15 12.41 17.10 12.91
C SER A 15 12.81 18.54 12.59
N LYS A 16 13.46 18.76 11.44
CA LYS A 16 13.86 20.13 11.02
C LYS A 16 12.65 21.01 10.68
N MET A 17 11.57 20.41 10.18
CA MET A 17 10.36 21.10 9.82
C MET A 17 9.55 21.46 11.08
N GLU A 18 9.52 20.56 12.07
CA GLU A 18 8.91 20.81 13.39
C GLU A 18 9.62 21.95 14.13
N GLU A 19 10.97 22.04 14.04
CA GLU A 19 11.75 23.14 14.63
C GLU A 19 11.36 24.53 14.09
N VAL A 20 10.89 24.62 12.86
CA VAL A 20 10.42 25.88 12.25
C VAL A 20 8.90 26.06 12.34
N GLY A 21 8.22 25.23 13.15
CA GLY A 21 6.79 25.36 13.44
C GLY A 21 5.88 24.84 12.32
N LEU A 22 6.38 23.96 11.45
CA LEU A 22 5.59 23.32 10.40
C LEU A 22 5.11 21.95 10.88
N ASP A 23 3.79 21.79 11.02
CA ASP A 23 3.18 20.51 11.32
C ASP A 23 3.08 19.65 10.05
N PHE A 24 3.64 18.45 10.08
CA PHE A 24 3.59 17.49 9.00
C PHE A 24 2.85 16.22 9.39
N ASN A 25 1.91 15.86 8.55
CA ASN A 25 1.20 14.60 8.64
C ASN A 25 1.88 13.58 7.70
N LEU A 26 2.58 12.59 8.24
CA LEU A 26 3.27 11.57 7.45
C LEU A 26 2.30 10.46 7.05
N SER A 27 1.33 10.79 6.21
CA SER A 27 0.34 9.86 5.69
C SER A 27 0.45 9.72 4.16
N LEU A 28 0.51 8.47 3.69
CA LEU A 28 0.61 8.09 2.28
C LEU A 28 -0.51 7.13 1.92
N LEU A 29 -1.25 7.42 0.85
CA LEU A 29 -2.18 6.49 0.22
C LEU A 29 -1.58 5.96 -1.09
N LEU A 30 -1.45 4.64 -1.18
CA LEU A 30 -1.09 3.91 -2.39
C LEU A 30 -2.36 3.32 -3.00
N TYR A 31 -2.70 3.68 -4.23
CA TYR A 31 -3.87 3.13 -4.88
C TYR A 31 -3.55 2.62 -6.30
N GLY A 32 -4.35 1.71 -6.82
CA GLY A 32 -4.19 1.17 -8.16
C GLY A 32 -4.46 -0.34 -8.22
N TYR A 33 -4.26 -0.92 -9.38
CA TYR A 33 -4.61 -2.30 -9.65
C TYR A 33 -3.94 -3.32 -8.72
N PRO A 34 -4.61 -4.46 -8.44
CA PRO A 34 -4.00 -5.56 -7.70
C PRO A 34 -2.68 -6.01 -8.36
N GLY A 35 -1.71 -6.42 -7.54
CA GLY A 35 -0.44 -6.93 -8.05
C GLY A 35 0.54 -5.89 -8.61
N CYS A 36 0.25 -4.58 -8.51
CA CYS A 36 1.12 -3.49 -9.00
C CYS A 36 2.15 -3.00 -7.97
N GLY A 37 2.34 -3.71 -6.85
CA GLY A 37 3.48 -3.47 -5.97
C GLY A 37 3.22 -2.56 -4.76
N LYS A 38 1.96 -2.22 -4.39
CA LYS A 38 1.63 -1.36 -3.25
C LYS A 38 2.27 -1.82 -1.94
N THR A 39 2.09 -3.08 -1.58
CA THR A 39 2.70 -3.67 -0.38
C THR A 39 4.23 -3.71 -0.46
N SER A 40 4.79 -3.94 -1.67
CA SER A 40 6.25 -3.88 -1.90
C SER A 40 6.79 -2.46 -1.70
N ALA A 41 6.07 -1.44 -2.16
CA ALA A 41 6.43 -0.05 -1.95
C ALA A 41 6.43 0.33 -0.46
N ALA A 42 5.42 -0.12 0.31
CA ALA A 42 5.38 0.10 1.77
C ALA A 42 6.58 -0.57 2.47
N LYS A 43 6.93 -1.81 2.11
CA LYS A 43 8.13 -2.50 2.62
C LYS A 43 9.41 -1.77 2.26
N TYR A 44 9.52 -1.29 1.03
CA TYR A 44 10.67 -0.51 0.57
C TYR A 44 10.84 0.77 1.38
N ILE A 45 9.76 1.55 1.56
CA ILE A 45 9.78 2.78 2.35
C ILE A 45 10.23 2.48 3.79
N ALA A 46 9.64 1.49 4.45
CA ALA A 46 9.99 1.10 5.82
C ALA A 46 11.48 0.72 5.92
N SER A 47 12.00 -0.06 4.97
CA SER A 47 13.42 -0.41 4.89
C SER A 47 14.33 0.81 4.73
N GLN A 48 13.95 1.76 3.85
CA GLN A 48 14.75 2.95 3.57
C GLN A 48 14.79 3.96 4.74
N VAL A 49 13.73 3.98 5.55
CA VAL A 49 13.70 4.80 6.78
C VAL A 49 14.22 4.08 8.01
N GLY A 50 14.59 2.79 7.88
CA GLY A 50 15.18 1.99 8.96
C GLY A 50 14.18 1.62 10.07
N LEU A 51 12.88 1.55 9.77
CA LEU A 51 11.82 1.24 10.72
C LEU A 51 11.13 -0.09 10.40
N PRO A 52 10.67 -0.84 11.40
CA PRO A 52 9.84 -2.02 11.17
C PRO A 52 8.51 -1.66 10.52
N LEU A 53 7.99 -2.54 9.66
CA LEU A 53 6.68 -2.41 9.06
C LEU A 53 5.66 -3.22 9.87
N VAL A 54 4.70 -2.53 10.47
CA VAL A 54 3.53 -3.15 11.14
C VAL A 54 2.39 -3.18 10.15
N VAL A 55 1.93 -4.38 9.78
CA VAL A 55 0.88 -4.58 8.77
C VAL A 55 -0.44 -4.89 9.45
N ALA A 56 -1.47 -4.12 9.15
CA ALA A 56 -2.84 -4.36 9.56
C ALA A 56 -3.74 -4.52 8.32
N ARG A 57 -4.40 -5.66 8.19
CA ARG A 57 -5.37 -5.93 7.12
C ARG A 57 -6.76 -5.54 7.57
N LEU A 58 -7.32 -4.50 6.96
CA LEU A 58 -8.61 -3.94 7.38
C LEU A 58 -9.80 -4.83 7.00
N ASP A 59 -9.73 -5.57 5.92
CA ASP A 59 -10.74 -6.57 5.56
C ASP A 59 -10.95 -7.62 6.67
N THR A 60 -9.86 -8.13 7.22
CA THR A 60 -9.88 -9.11 8.31
C THR A 60 -10.35 -8.50 9.63
N LEU A 61 -9.96 -7.26 9.91
CA LEU A 61 -10.36 -6.55 11.13
C LEU A 61 -11.85 -6.22 11.15
N ILE A 62 -12.41 -5.81 10.02
CA ILE A 62 -13.82 -5.43 9.90
C ILE A 62 -14.72 -6.68 9.89
N SER A 63 -14.29 -7.76 9.25
CA SER A 63 -15.03 -9.03 9.19
C SER A 63 -15.04 -9.81 10.51
N SER A 64 -14.10 -9.56 11.41
CA SER A 64 -14.02 -10.23 12.71
C SER A 64 -14.99 -9.63 13.73
N LEU A 65 -16.23 -10.17 13.79
CA LEU A 65 -17.24 -9.95 14.82
C LEU A 65 -17.43 -8.48 15.27
N LEU A 66 -18.50 -7.88 14.85
CA LEU A 66 -18.93 -6.48 14.99
C LEU A 66 -18.72 -5.82 16.35
N GLY A 67 -18.81 -6.52 17.46
CA GLY A 67 -18.67 -5.92 18.81
C GLY A 67 -17.25 -5.62 19.28
N SER A 68 -16.21 -6.11 18.59
CA SER A 68 -14.80 -5.95 19.01
C SER A 68 -13.93 -5.14 18.05
N THR A 69 -14.43 -4.81 16.86
CA THR A 69 -13.65 -4.22 15.78
C THR A 69 -13.06 -2.86 16.18
N ALA A 70 -13.84 -1.95 16.77
CA ALA A 70 -13.34 -0.65 17.23
C ALA A 70 -12.22 -0.79 18.28
N LYS A 71 -12.35 -1.75 19.22
CA LYS A 71 -11.31 -2.02 20.21
C LYS A 71 -10.04 -2.59 19.58
N ASN A 72 -10.19 -3.44 18.55
CA ASN A 72 -9.04 -4.02 17.86
C ASN A 72 -8.29 -2.98 17.01
N ILE A 73 -9.01 -2.07 16.35
CA ILE A 73 -8.43 -0.92 15.66
C ILE A 73 -7.61 -0.08 16.66
N HIS A 74 -8.20 0.29 17.80
CA HIS A 74 -7.50 1.09 18.81
C HIS A 74 -6.21 0.40 19.29
N LYS A 75 -6.25 -0.90 19.57
CA LYS A 75 -5.05 -1.66 19.97
C LYS A 75 -3.92 -1.63 18.95
N ILE A 76 -4.24 -1.61 17.65
CA ILE A 76 -3.22 -1.53 16.58
C ILE A 76 -2.53 -0.18 16.62
N PHE A 77 -3.29 0.90 16.74
CA PHE A 77 -2.72 2.25 16.86
C PHE A 77 -1.96 2.44 18.16
N ASP A 78 -2.47 1.97 19.28
CA ASP A 78 -1.76 1.95 20.57
C ASP A 78 -0.43 1.21 20.50
N PHE A 79 -0.42 0.07 19.81
CA PHE A 79 0.81 -0.69 19.60
C PHE A 79 1.81 0.11 18.75
N ALA A 80 1.34 0.69 17.66
CA ALA A 80 2.18 1.47 16.75
C ALA A 80 2.69 2.79 17.37
N GLN A 81 1.95 3.38 18.32
CA GLN A 81 2.39 4.57 19.06
C GLN A 81 3.50 4.28 20.09
N LYS A 82 3.53 3.05 20.64
CA LYS A 82 4.49 2.67 21.68
C LYS A 82 5.89 2.37 21.17
N GLN A 83 6.05 2.21 19.86
CA GLN A 83 7.34 1.90 19.24
C GLN A 83 7.48 2.56 17.86
N PRO A 84 8.66 3.07 17.51
CA PRO A 84 8.88 3.62 16.18
C PRO A 84 8.64 2.56 15.10
N CYS A 85 7.65 2.77 14.23
CA CYS A 85 7.33 1.87 13.14
C CYS A 85 6.62 2.62 11.99
N VAL A 86 6.58 1.99 10.83
CA VAL A 86 5.67 2.36 9.75
C VAL A 86 4.42 1.51 9.89
N LEU A 87 3.28 2.13 10.15
CA LEU A 87 1.98 1.45 10.18
C LEU A 87 1.43 1.36 8.76
N PHE A 88 1.21 0.14 8.28
CA PHE A 88 0.65 -0.13 6.96
C PHE A 88 -0.74 -0.72 7.07
N LEU A 89 -1.74 0.01 6.58
CA LEU A 89 -3.14 -0.40 6.50
C LEU A 89 -3.42 -0.94 5.10
N ASP A 90 -3.49 -2.26 4.96
CA ASP A 90 -3.81 -2.91 3.68
C ASP A 90 -5.32 -3.14 3.53
N GLU A 91 -5.79 -3.26 2.29
CA GLU A 91 -7.20 -3.41 1.92
C GLU A 91 -8.08 -2.28 2.48
N PHE A 92 -7.61 -1.05 2.28
CA PHE A 92 -8.23 0.14 2.87
C PHE A 92 -9.67 0.40 2.38
N ASP A 93 -10.03 -0.10 1.20
CA ASP A 93 -11.39 -0.06 0.67
C ASP A 93 -12.43 -0.86 1.49
N ALA A 94 -11.99 -1.76 2.36
CA ALA A 94 -12.90 -2.45 3.29
C ALA A 94 -13.71 -1.45 4.17
N ILE A 95 -13.15 -0.27 4.44
CA ILE A 95 -13.82 0.81 5.17
C ILE A 95 -15.01 1.37 4.39
N ALA A 96 -14.83 1.59 3.09
CA ALA A 96 -15.87 2.14 2.24
C ALA A 96 -17.00 1.12 2.06
N LYS A 97 -16.65 -0.15 1.83
CA LYS A 97 -17.62 -1.26 1.74
C LYS A 97 -18.45 -1.40 3.02
N ALA A 98 -17.81 -1.25 4.20
CA ALA A 98 -18.49 -1.29 5.48
C ALA A 98 -19.47 -0.11 5.70
N ARG A 99 -19.27 1.04 5.06
CA ARG A 99 -20.18 2.20 5.16
C ARG A 99 -21.47 2.05 4.36
N ASP A 100 -21.42 1.32 3.24
CA ASP A 100 -22.55 1.17 2.31
C ASP A 100 -23.49 0.03 2.70
N ASP A 101 -23.11 -0.81 3.68
CA ASP A 101 -23.95 -1.91 4.14
C ASP A 101 -25.15 -1.40 4.94
N GLN A 102 -26.36 -1.54 4.34
CA GLN A 102 -27.61 -0.99 4.87
C GLN A 102 -28.15 -1.73 6.10
N HIS A 103 -27.67 -2.94 6.38
CA HIS A 103 -28.24 -3.78 7.46
C HIS A 103 -27.60 -3.52 8.84
N GLU A 104 -26.39 -2.93 8.89
CA GLU A 104 -25.65 -2.70 10.16
C GLU A 104 -25.16 -1.27 10.32
N MET A 105 -25.90 -0.30 9.82
CA MET A 105 -25.48 1.11 9.62
C MET A 105 -24.93 1.83 10.86
N GLY A 106 -25.29 1.45 12.06
CA GLY A 106 -24.87 2.17 13.28
C GLY A 106 -23.48 1.80 13.78
N GLU A 107 -23.16 0.52 13.87
CA GLU A 107 -21.89 0.02 14.41
C GLU A 107 -20.73 0.22 13.43
N LEU A 108 -20.93 -0.11 12.16
CA LEU A 108 -19.90 0.05 11.13
C LEU A 108 -19.50 1.52 10.95
N LYS A 109 -20.45 2.45 10.97
CA LYS A 109 -20.14 3.89 10.95
C LYS A 109 -19.31 4.32 12.16
N ARG A 110 -19.57 3.78 13.34
CA ARG A 110 -18.76 4.05 14.55
C ARG A 110 -17.34 3.49 14.41
N VAL A 111 -17.20 2.29 13.84
CA VAL A 111 -15.90 1.67 13.57
C VAL A 111 -15.08 2.51 12.60
N VAL A 112 -15.68 2.94 11.49
CA VAL A 112 -15.03 3.81 10.50
C VAL A 112 -14.62 5.14 11.12
N ASN A 113 -15.50 5.78 11.86
CA ASN A 113 -15.19 7.05 12.53
C ASN A 113 -14.06 6.88 13.56
N SER A 114 -14.06 5.79 14.33
CA SER A 114 -12.99 5.46 15.27
C SER A 114 -11.65 5.27 14.54
N LEU A 115 -11.65 4.55 13.42
CA LEU A 115 -10.44 4.39 12.62
C LEU A 115 -9.90 5.72 12.12
N LEU A 116 -10.76 6.57 11.56
CA LEU A 116 -10.36 7.87 11.04
C LEU A 116 -9.81 8.80 12.13
N GLN A 117 -10.37 8.75 13.34
CA GLN A 117 -9.86 9.50 14.50
C GLN A 117 -8.47 8.97 14.94
N ASN A 118 -8.31 7.65 15.03
CA ASN A 118 -7.01 7.05 15.37
C ASN A 118 -5.94 7.39 14.32
N MET A 119 -6.30 7.42 13.02
CA MET A 119 -5.40 7.84 11.95
C MET A 119 -4.98 9.31 12.14
N ASP A 120 -5.93 10.22 12.36
CA ASP A 120 -5.66 11.65 12.54
C ASP A 120 -4.73 11.89 13.73
N GLU A 121 -4.86 11.12 14.81
CA GLU A 121 -4.00 11.20 15.99
C GLU A 121 -2.61 10.61 15.72
N TYR A 122 -2.55 9.40 15.15
CA TYR A 122 -1.30 8.68 14.88
C TYR A 122 -0.39 9.45 13.91
N CYS A 123 -0.97 10.03 12.86
CA CYS A 123 -0.21 10.71 11.81
C CYS A 123 0.52 11.99 12.29
N ARG A 124 0.22 12.51 13.48
CA ARG A 124 0.97 13.63 14.08
C ARG A 124 2.39 13.23 14.47
N SER A 125 2.59 11.99 14.92
CA SER A 125 3.88 11.50 15.38
C SER A 125 4.42 10.31 14.57
N GLY A 126 3.54 9.47 14.05
CA GLY A 126 3.84 8.25 13.33
C GLY A 126 3.87 8.38 11.81
N ILE A 127 4.30 7.31 11.14
CA ILE A 127 4.27 7.19 9.69
C ILE A 127 3.18 6.20 9.31
N LEU A 128 2.19 6.65 8.57
CA LEU A 128 1.06 5.86 8.11
C LEU A 128 1.12 5.67 6.59
N ILE A 129 1.01 4.43 6.15
CA ILE A 129 0.82 4.09 4.74
C ILE A 129 -0.47 3.28 4.63
N ALA A 130 -1.36 3.65 3.72
CA ALA A 130 -2.53 2.86 3.39
C ALA A 130 -2.48 2.39 1.95
N ALA A 131 -3.08 1.23 1.65
CA ALA A 131 -3.19 0.71 0.30
C ALA A 131 -4.62 0.28 -0.03
N THR A 132 -5.06 0.59 -1.24
CA THR A 132 -6.37 0.18 -1.76
C THR A 132 -6.30 -0.23 -3.23
N ASN A 133 -7.11 -1.21 -3.59
CA ASN A 133 -7.35 -1.61 -4.97
C ASN A 133 -8.57 -0.89 -5.56
N HIS A 134 -9.44 -0.32 -4.72
CA HIS A 134 -10.73 0.28 -5.07
C HIS A 134 -10.82 1.72 -4.57
N HIS A 135 -9.97 2.58 -5.13
CA HIS A 135 -9.89 3.98 -4.76
C HIS A 135 -11.18 4.75 -5.06
N GLU A 136 -11.96 4.29 -6.04
CA GLU A 136 -13.27 4.83 -6.44
C GLU A 136 -14.32 4.73 -5.32
N LEU A 137 -14.14 3.80 -4.39
CA LEU A 137 -15.04 3.62 -3.24
C LEU A 137 -14.73 4.60 -2.09
N LEU A 138 -13.55 5.23 -2.09
CA LEU A 138 -13.13 6.14 -1.02
C LEU A 138 -13.77 7.51 -1.20
N ASP A 139 -14.44 7.98 -0.17
CA ASP A 139 -15.05 9.32 -0.17
C ASP A 139 -14.02 10.45 0.02
N HIS A 140 -14.46 11.67 -0.22
CA HIS A 140 -13.62 12.87 -0.14
C HIS A 140 -13.06 13.12 1.28
N ALA A 141 -13.77 12.69 2.33
CA ALA A 141 -13.32 12.85 3.71
C ALA A 141 -12.13 11.94 4.03
N ILE A 142 -12.08 10.76 3.41
CA ILE A 142 -10.94 9.83 3.50
C ILE A 142 -9.74 10.40 2.75
N TRP A 143 -9.91 10.85 1.50
CA TRP A 143 -8.84 11.37 0.67
C TRP A 143 -8.07 12.52 1.35
N ARG A 144 -8.79 13.43 2.02
CA ARG A 144 -8.20 14.61 2.70
C ARG A 144 -7.26 14.27 3.86
N ARG A 145 -7.30 13.05 4.37
CA ARG A 145 -6.45 12.60 5.48
C ARG A 145 -5.07 12.17 5.05
N PHE A 146 -4.90 11.94 3.75
CA PHE A 146 -3.60 11.58 3.20
C PHE A 146 -2.92 12.79 2.61
N GLN A 147 -1.75 13.14 3.16
CA GLN A 147 -0.94 14.25 2.66
C GLN A 147 -0.33 13.92 1.30
N THR A 148 0.06 12.67 1.12
CA THR A 148 0.64 12.17 -0.13
C THR A 148 -0.25 11.07 -0.71
N VAL A 149 -0.51 11.15 -2.01
CA VAL A 149 -1.30 10.15 -2.74
C VAL A 149 -0.52 9.73 -3.98
N ILE A 150 -0.32 8.42 -4.12
CA ILE A 150 0.46 7.84 -5.22
C ILE A 150 -0.35 6.77 -5.92
N GLU A 151 -0.56 6.96 -7.20
CA GLU A 151 -1.07 5.91 -8.08
C GLU A 151 0.01 4.90 -8.40
N MET A 152 -0.34 3.62 -8.32
CA MET A 152 0.48 2.48 -8.71
C MET A 152 -0.14 1.85 -9.96
N PRO A 153 0.14 2.37 -11.16
CA PRO A 153 -0.43 1.85 -12.39
C PRO A 153 0.13 0.47 -12.72
N LYS A 154 -0.47 -0.19 -13.68
CA LYS A 154 0.12 -1.37 -14.30
C LYS A 154 1.47 -0.97 -14.92
N PRO A 155 2.48 -1.87 -14.89
CA PRO A 155 3.79 -1.56 -15.44
C PRO A 155 3.72 -1.40 -16.96
N GLY A 156 4.42 -0.39 -17.48
CA GLY A 156 4.72 -0.30 -18.89
C GLY A 156 5.88 -1.21 -19.28
N ILE A 157 6.18 -1.28 -20.57
CA ILE A 157 7.21 -2.17 -21.13
C ILE A 157 8.57 -1.98 -20.45
N GLN A 158 8.98 -0.74 -20.25
CA GLN A 158 10.28 -0.44 -19.62
C GLN A 158 10.35 -0.89 -18.16
N GLU A 159 9.24 -0.74 -17.41
CA GLU A 159 9.11 -1.21 -16.04
C GLU A 159 9.11 -2.75 -15.97
N ILE A 160 8.50 -3.42 -16.96
CA ILE A 160 8.51 -4.88 -17.07
C ILE A 160 9.94 -5.38 -17.30
N HIS A 161 10.69 -4.77 -18.22
CA HIS A 161 12.09 -5.12 -18.47
C HIS A 161 12.93 -5.01 -17.20
N ARG A 162 12.89 -3.86 -16.53
CA ARG A 162 13.61 -3.66 -15.26
C ARG A 162 13.21 -4.66 -14.19
N ALA A 163 11.90 -4.96 -14.08
CA ALA A 163 11.42 -5.94 -13.10
C ALA A 163 11.96 -7.34 -13.39
N MET A 164 11.99 -7.75 -14.66
CA MET A 164 12.51 -9.05 -15.07
C MET A 164 14.01 -9.20 -14.80
N GLU A 165 14.80 -8.13 -14.96
CA GLU A 165 16.22 -8.10 -14.59
C GLU A 165 16.45 -8.31 -13.08
N HIS A 166 15.50 -7.84 -12.24
CA HIS A 166 15.54 -8.01 -10.80
C HIS A 166 14.88 -9.32 -10.30
N TRP A 167 14.49 -10.19 -11.21
CA TRP A 167 13.90 -11.49 -10.91
C TRP A 167 14.72 -12.67 -11.47
N PRO A 168 16.04 -12.76 -11.21
CA PRO A 168 16.89 -13.79 -11.79
C PRO A 168 16.48 -15.21 -11.40
N GLU A 169 15.81 -15.36 -10.24
CA GLU A 169 15.25 -16.63 -9.82
C GLU A 169 14.10 -17.13 -10.71
N PHE A 170 13.45 -16.22 -11.46
CA PHE A 170 12.32 -16.54 -12.32
C PHE A 170 12.71 -16.63 -13.79
N ILE A 171 13.62 -15.78 -14.26
CA ILE A 171 14.00 -15.71 -15.67
C ILE A 171 15.45 -15.22 -15.85
N ASP A 172 16.17 -15.89 -16.74
CA ASP A 172 17.50 -15.44 -17.19
C ASP A 172 17.32 -14.52 -18.41
N THR A 173 17.32 -13.23 -18.16
CA THR A 173 17.12 -12.21 -19.21
C THR A 173 18.27 -12.14 -20.20
N THR A 174 19.46 -12.62 -19.84
CA THR A 174 20.66 -12.59 -20.73
C THR A 174 20.51 -13.50 -21.96
N GLN A 175 19.62 -14.48 -21.90
CA GLN A 175 19.36 -15.43 -22.97
C GLN A 175 18.22 -15.01 -23.89
N ILE A 176 17.53 -13.89 -23.60
CA ILE A 176 16.42 -13.41 -24.41
C ILE A 176 16.94 -12.60 -25.61
N ARG A 177 16.64 -13.08 -26.81
CA ARG A 177 17.00 -12.37 -28.05
C ARG A 177 16.10 -11.15 -28.27
N PRO A 178 16.56 -10.12 -28.98
CA PRO A 178 15.74 -8.92 -29.27
C PRO A 178 14.36 -9.20 -29.86
N THR A 179 14.30 -10.16 -30.80
CA THR A 179 13.03 -10.59 -31.44
C THR A 179 12.08 -11.34 -30.49
N GLN A 180 12.57 -11.84 -29.39
CA GLN A 180 11.75 -12.49 -28.34
C GLN A 180 11.17 -11.46 -27.40
N TRP A 181 11.88 -10.33 -27.16
CA TRP A 181 11.38 -9.23 -26.35
C TRP A 181 10.08 -8.67 -26.92
N GLU A 182 9.96 -8.43 -28.21
CA GLU A 182 8.71 -7.94 -28.83
C GLU A 182 7.51 -8.86 -28.58
N LYS A 183 7.76 -10.18 -28.55
CA LYS A 183 6.70 -11.15 -28.22
C LYS A 183 6.33 -11.15 -26.75
N ILE A 184 7.35 -11.05 -25.87
CA ILE A 184 7.15 -10.94 -24.43
C ILE A 184 6.37 -9.68 -24.08
N GLU A 185 6.72 -8.55 -24.68
CA GLU A 185 6.04 -7.27 -24.51
C GLU A 185 4.54 -7.38 -24.83
N LYS A 186 4.21 -7.95 -25.99
CA LYS A 186 2.81 -8.19 -26.38
C LYS A 186 2.07 -9.14 -25.45
N CYS A 187 2.77 -10.15 -24.90
CA CYS A 187 2.15 -11.10 -23.96
C CYS A 187 1.92 -10.50 -22.58
N PHE A 188 2.69 -9.48 -22.20
CA PHE A 188 2.65 -8.89 -20.86
C PHE A 188 1.98 -7.51 -20.83
N GLU A 189 1.54 -7.03 -21.97
CA GLU A 189 0.75 -5.81 -22.08
C GLU A 189 -0.49 -5.89 -21.16
N ASP A 190 -0.76 -4.84 -20.43
CA ASP A 190 -1.88 -4.73 -19.48
C ASP A 190 -1.87 -5.70 -18.28
N LEU A 191 -0.79 -6.41 -18.04
CA LEU A 191 -0.65 -7.31 -16.89
C LEU A 191 -0.02 -6.60 -15.68
N SER A 192 -0.39 -7.05 -14.48
CA SER A 192 0.29 -6.63 -13.26
C SER A 192 1.61 -7.39 -13.06
N TYR A 193 2.51 -6.89 -12.21
CA TYR A 193 3.73 -7.62 -11.84
C TYR A 193 3.46 -9.02 -11.27
N SER A 194 2.37 -9.17 -10.53
CA SER A 194 1.96 -10.48 -9.98
C SER A 194 1.53 -11.44 -11.08
N ASP A 195 0.77 -10.96 -12.07
CA ASP A 195 0.34 -11.78 -13.21
C ASP A 195 1.53 -12.25 -14.04
N ILE A 196 2.47 -11.35 -14.33
CA ILE A 196 3.70 -11.66 -15.06
C ILE A 196 4.50 -12.73 -14.32
N LYS A 197 4.72 -12.58 -13.01
CA LYS A 197 5.40 -13.58 -12.19
C LYS A 197 4.70 -14.94 -12.23
N ASN A 198 3.39 -14.95 -12.13
CA ASN A 198 2.60 -16.19 -12.19
C ASN A 198 2.74 -16.89 -13.54
N ILE A 199 2.72 -16.14 -14.65
CA ILE A 199 2.92 -16.70 -16.00
C ILE A 199 4.31 -17.30 -16.13
N ILE A 200 5.36 -16.61 -15.69
CA ILE A 200 6.74 -17.09 -15.74
C ILE A 200 6.88 -18.39 -14.92
N ASN A 201 6.34 -18.43 -13.71
CA ASN A 201 6.41 -19.61 -12.83
C ASN A 201 5.70 -20.82 -13.44
N LYS A 202 4.48 -20.66 -13.94
CA LYS A 202 3.73 -21.77 -14.59
C LYS A 202 4.49 -22.34 -15.77
N ASN A 203 5.15 -21.51 -16.59
CA ASN A 203 5.96 -21.98 -17.71
C ASN A 203 7.24 -22.69 -17.28
N LYS A 204 7.78 -22.36 -16.11
CA LYS A 204 8.95 -23.04 -15.53
C LYS A 204 8.61 -24.45 -15.02
N GLU A 205 7.45 -24.59 -14.38
CA GLU A 205 6.94 -25.88 -13.90
C GLU A 205 6.59 -26.83 -15.04
N ALA A 206 6.02 -26.30 -16.14
CA ALA A 206 5.68 -27.10 -17.32
C ALA A 206 6.90 -27.61 -18.10
N ARG A 207 8.11 -27.11 -17.83
CA ARG A 207 9.38 -27.55 -18.48
C ARG A 207 10.20 -28.48 -17.61
N ARG A 208 9.77 -28.79 -16.41
CA ARG A 208 10.33 -29.80 -15.51
C ARG A 208 9.57 -31.14 -15.64
#